data_9e51d4df1dc3e0818477c8fb0a511897
#
_entry.id   9e51d4df1dc3e0818477c8fb0a511897
#
_cell.length_a   1.000
_cell.length_b   1.000
_cell.length_c   1.000
_cell.angle_alpha   90.00
_cell.angle_beta   90.00
_cell.angle_gamma   90.00
#
_symmetry.space_group_name_H-M   'P 1'
#
loop_
_entity.id
_entity.type
_entity.pdbx_description
1 polymer ?
#
loop_
_entity_poly.entity_id
_entity_poly.type
_entity_poly.pdbx_seq_one_letter_code
_entity_poly.pdbx_strand_id
1 'polypeptide(L)'
;DASQTGYILGIIILVANTSGALFCGWLIDWFSKRGYSDAAIRSGMIGCAALIIPSVLFTQVDNIYLSFALIFVAMFFSTFPIPASAAATQMLTPNQLRAQVSAKFLLVSNLIALGIGTTAVALITDKYFQNTVMVGNSISIVNAVAGVLGTFLLYKGCQYYRDSIQVEKEAEHA
;
A
#
# COMPACT_ATOMS: atom_id res chain seq x y z
N ASP A 1 22.04 -21.16 -1.32
CA ASP A 1 21.05 -22.19 -0.93
C ASP A 1 19.67 -21.60 -0.80
N ALA A 2 18.64 -22.25 -1.44
CA ALA A 2 17.25 -21.77 -1.45
C ALA A 2 16.69 -21.51 -0.04
N SER A 3 17.11 -22.29 0.95
CA SER A 3 16.66 -22.10 2.33
C SER A 3 17.22 -20.82 2.95
N GLN A 4 18.47 -20.46 2.70
CA GLN A 4 19.07 -19.22 3.17
C GLN A 4 18.40 -17.99 2.54
N THR A 5 18.08 -18.04 1.25
CA THR A 5 17.33 -16.98 0.57
C THR A 5 15.94 -16.80 1.20
N GLY A 6 15.26 -17.89 1.54
CA GLY A 6 13.97 -17.85 2.22
C GLY A 6 14.05 -17.17 3.61
N TYR A 7 15.05 -17.49 4.43
CA TYR A 7 15.25 -16.83 5.73
C TYR A 7 15.53 -15.34 5.59
N ILE A 8 16.39 -14.95 4.66
CA ILE A 8 16.71 -13.54 4.41
C ILE A 8 15.47 -12.78 3.97
N LEU A 9 14.70 -13.32 3.03
CA LEU A 9 13.44 -12.71 2.57
C LEU A 9 12.41 -12.61 3.71
N GLY A 10 12.28 -13.62 4.56
CA GLY A 10 11.39 -13.60 5.70
C GLY A 10 11.73 -12.47 6.68
N ILE A 11 13.00 -12.28 7.00
CA ILE A 11 13.48 -11.20 7.87
C ILE A 11 13.24 -9.84 7.21
N ILE A 12 13.55 -9.71 5.91
CA ILE A 12 13.31 -8.48 5.14
C ILE A 12 11.83 -8.09 5.20
N ILE A 13 10.92 -9.03 4.92
CA ILE A 13 9.48 -8.78 4.93
C ILE A 13 9.00 -8.35 6.32
N LEU A 14 9.44 -9.04 7.37
CA LEU A 14 9.05 -8.73 8.74
C LEU A 14 9.50 -7.33 9.15
N VAL A 15 10.77 -7.01 8.95
CA VAL A 15 11.36 -5.72 9.35
C VAL A 15 10.81 -4.59 8.47
N ALA A 16 10.73 -4.78 7.16
CA ALA A 16 10.24 -3.76 6.23
C ALA A 16 8.76 -3.43 6.49
N ASN A 17 7.89 -4.43 6.63
CA ASN A 17 6.47 -4.19 6.86
C ASN A 17 6.21 -3.55 8.23
N THR A 18 6.88 -3.99 9.28
CA THR A 18 6.73 -3.40 10.62
C THR A 18 7.20 -1.95 10.64
N SER A 19 8.40 -1.69 10.13
CA SER A 19 8.94 -0.32 10.07
C SER A 19 8.14 0.58 9.13
N GLY A 20 7.64 0.06 8.01
CA GLY A 20 6.79 0.77 7.07
C GLY A 20 5.46 1.20 7.70
N ALA A 21 4.79 0.30 8.41
CA ALA A 21 3.54 0.60 9.11
C ALA A 21 3.73 1.68 10.20
N LEU A 22 4.78 1.56 11.00
CA LEU A 22 5.11 2.55 12.03
C LEU A 22 5.45 3.92 11.42
N PHE A 23 6.25 3.92 10.37
CA PHE A 23 6.62 5.15 9.68
C PHE A 23 5.42 5.83 9.01
N CYS A 24 4.51 5.05 8.41
CA CYS A 24 3.27 5.58 7.85
C CYS A 24 2.39 6.22 8.96
N GLY A 25 2.24 5.56 10.11
CA GLY A 25 1.53 6.13 11.26
C GLY A 25 2.15 7.44 11.72
N TRP A 26 3.48 7.48 11.90
CA TRP A 26 4.20 8.69 12.23
C TRP A 26 4.00 9.81 11.18
N LEU A 27 4.01 9.45 9.90
CA LEU A 27 3.80 10.41 8.81
C LEU A 27 2.38 10.99 8.81
N ILE A 28 1.37 10.17 9.11
CA ILE A 28 -0.02 10.62 9.29
C ILE A 28 -0.11 11.62 10.44
N ASP A 29 0.47 11.30 11.58
CA ASP A 29 0.49 12.19 12.75
C ASP A 29 1.22 13.50 12.46
N TRP A 30 2.33 13.45 11.74
CA TRP A 30 3.09 14.61 11.37
C TRP A 30 2.33 15.56 10.42
N PHE A 31 1.63 15.01 9.42
CA PHE A 31 0.77 15.81 8.54
C PHE A 31 -0.46 16.35 9.30
N SER A 32 -1.05 15.56 10.18
CA SER A 32 -2.18 15.98 11.01
C SER A 32 -1.83 17.15 11.94
N LYS A 33 -0.66 17.09 12.60
CA LYS A 33 -0.15 18.20 13.42
C LYS A 33 0.12 19.49 12.63
N ARG A 34 0.35 19.39 11.33
CA ARG A 34 0.49 20.55 10.43
C ARG A 34 -0.84 21.10 9.90
N GLY A 35 -1.96 20.57 10.37
CA GLY A 35 -3.30 21.01 10.00
C GLY A 35 -3.87 20.43 8.70
N TYR A 36 -3.23 19.40 8.14
CA TYR A 36 -3.78 18.72 6.97
C TYR A 36 -4.89 17.75 7.39
N SER A 37 -6.13 18.07 7.04
CA SER A 37 -7.28 17.19 7.29
C SER A 37 -7.24 15.89 6.46
N ASP A 38 -6.51 15.87 5.36
CA ASP A 38 -6.31 14.74 4.45
C ASP A 38 -5.00 13.96 4.68
N ALA A 39 -4.43 14.06 5.88
CA ALA A 39 -3.14 13.47 6.27
C ALA A 39 -3.03 11.97 5.93
N ALA A 40 -4.08 11.20 6.22
CA ALA A 40 -4.12 9.77 5.97
C ALA A 40 -4.03 9.43 4.47
N ILE A 41 -4.83 10.11 3.64
CA ILE A 41 -4.84 9.88 2.19
C ILE A 41 -3.53 10.31 1.55
N ARG A 42 -2.95 11.44 1.98
CA ARG A 42 -1.64 11.91 1.51
C ARG A 42 -0.53 10.90 1.82
N SER A 43 -0.53 10.35 3.04
CA SER A 43 0.46 9.34 3.43
C SER A 43 0.35 8.07 2.59
N GLY A 44 -0.88 7.59 2.34
CA GLY A 44 -1.14 6.48 1.44
C GLY A 44 -0.70 6.74 0.00
N MET A 45 -0.96 7.95 -0.53
CA MET A 45 -0.55 8.38 -1.87
C MET A 45 0.98 8.38 -2.02
N ILE A 46 1.72 8.91 -1.02
CA ILE A 46 3.17 8.90 -1.01
C ILE A 46 3.69 7.45 -1.03
N GLY A 47 3.10 6.56 -0.22
CA GLY A 47 3.47 5.15 -0.22
C GLY A 47 3.26 4.47 -1.58
N CYS A 48 2.08 4.67 -2.19
CA CYS A 48 1.79 4.12 -3.52
C CYS A 48 2.76 4.65 -4.60
N ALA A 49 3.05 5.95 -4.59
CA ALA A 49 3.96 6.56 -5.55
C ALA A 49 5.41 6.10 -5.35
N ALA A 50 5.88 6.05 -4.10
CA ALA A 50 7.23 5.62 -3.75
C ALA A 50 7.47 4.12 -4.01
N LEU A 51 6.43 3.29 -4.00
CA LEU A 51 6.50 1.87 -4.31
C LEU A 51 6.88 1.60 -5.79
N ILE A 52 6.48 2.48 -6.72
CA ILE A 52 6.61 2.23 -8.17
C ILE A 52 8.07 2.00 -8.57
N ILE A 53 8.96 2.89 -8.17
CA ILE A 53 10.37 2.84 -8.58
C ILE A 53 11.06 1.57 -8.10
N PRO A 54 11.08 1.23 -6.78
CA PRO A 54 11.77 0.04 -6.32
C PRO A 54 11.11 -1.26 -6.81
N SER A 55 9.80 -1.27 -7.04
CA SER A 55 9.10 -2.44 -7.56
C SER A 55 9.41 -2.76 -9.03
N VAL A 56 9.87 -1.78 -9.80
CA VAL A 56 10.33 -2.01 -11.18
C VAL A 56 11.80 -2.36 -11.21
N LEU A 57 12.61 -1.69 -10.40
CA LEU A 57 14.07 -1.83 -10.45
C LEU A 57 14.59 -3.16 -9.88
N PHE A 58 13.90 -3.76 -8.88
CA PHE A 58 14.45 -4.95 -8.21
C PHE A 58 14.59 -6.17 -9.14
N THR A 59 13.84 -6.22 -10.25
CA THR A 59 13.92 -7.29 -11.25
C THR A 59 14.95 -7.06 -12.34
N GLN A 60 15.49 -5.84 -12.45
CA GLN A 60 16.43 -5.45 -13.51
C GLN A 60 17.89 -5.41 -13.05
N VAL A 61 18.10 -5.60 -11.74
CA VAL A 61 19.43 -5.48 -11.15
C VAL A 61 20.05 -6.86 -10.97
N ASP A 62 21.23 -7.07 -11.55
CA ASP A 62 21.99 -8.32 -11.46
C ASP A 62 22.66 -8.52 -10.09
N ASN A 63 22.87 -7.42 -9.34
CA ASN A 63 23.49 -7.50 -8.02
C ASN A 63 22.47 -7.93 -6.96
N ILE A 64 22.68 -9.12 -6.38
CA ILE A 64 21.77 -9.73 -5.41
C ILE A 64 21.56 -8.87 -4.14
N TYR A 65 22.60 -8.18 -3.67
CA TYR A 65 22.50 -7.32 -2.49
C TYR A 65 21.63 -6.08 -2.77
N LEU A 66 21.79 -5.50 -3.95
CA LEU A 66 21.00 -4.35 -4.38
C LEU A 66 19.55 -4.76 -4.65
N SER A 67 19.31 -5.95 -5.18
CA SER A 67 17.97 -6.51 -5.35
C SER A 67 17.28 -6.70 -4.01
N PHE A 68 17.93 -7.25 -2.98
CA PHE A 68 17.36 -7.35 -1.64
C PHE A 68 17.07 -5.99 -1.01
N ALA A 69 17.95 -5.00 -1.20
CA ALA A 69 17.72 -3.64 -0.73
C ALA A 69 16.48 -3.01 -1.41
N LEU A 70 16.31 -3.19 -2.71
CA LEU A 70 15.14 -2.72 -3.44
C LEU A 70 13.85 -3.42 -3.02
N ILE A 71 13.90 -4.74 -2.76
CA ILE A 71 12.78 -5.50 -2.20
C ILE A 71 12.41 -4.95 -0.81
N PHE A 72 13.39 -4.68 0.04
CA PHE A 72 13.15 -4.06 1.35
C PHE A 72 12.39 -2.74 1.22
N VAL A 73 12.85 -1.84 0.35
CA VAL A 73 12.21 -0.53 0.11
C VAL A 73 10.81 -0.70 -0.49
N ALA A 74 10.64 -1.64 -1.43
CA ALA A 74 9.33 -1.94 -2.01
C ALA A 74 8.34 -2.45 -0.95
N MET A 75 8.77 -3.41 -0.09
CA MET A 75 7.94 -3.95 1.00
C MET A 75 7.62 -2.89 2.05
N PHE A 76 8.56 -2.01 2.37
CA PHE A 76 8.36 -0.89 3.27
C PHE A 76 7.21 0.01 2.80
N PHE A 77 7.24 0.46 1.55
CA PHE A 77 6.20 1.34 0.99
C PHE A 77 4.89 0.62 0.67
N SER A 78 4.92 -0.68 0.36
CA SER A 78 3.71 -1.46 0.09
C SER A 78 2.76 -1.55 1.29
N THR A 79 3.26 -1.36 2.49
CA THR A 79 2.49 -1.40 3.73
C THR A 79 1.68 -0.12 3.99
N PHE A 80 2.06 1.02 3.40
CA PHE A 80 1.44 2.33 3.65
C PHE A 80 -0.08 2.38 3.45
N PRO A 81 -0.66 1.77 2.42
CA PRO A 81 -2.11 1.81 2.20
C PRO A 81 -2.93 1.26 3.36
N ILE A 82 -2.42 0.29 4.12
CA ILE A 82 -3.15 -0.36 5.22
C ILE A 82 -3.42 0.60 6.38
N PRO A 83 -2.41 1.19 7.07
CA PRO A 83 -2.66 2.15 8.14
C PRO A 83 -3.30 3.44 7.63
N ALA A 84 -2.98 3.88 6.41
CA ALA A 84 -3.60 5.06 5.81
C ALA A 84 -5.11 4.89 5.60
N SER A 85 -5.55 3.76 5.05
CA SER A 85 -6.97 3.47 4.86
C SER A 85 -7.71 3.26 6.17
N ALA A 86 -7.07 2.60 7.15
CA ALA A 86 -7.63 2.42 8.48
C ALA A 86 -7.86 3.77 9.18
N ALA A 87 -6.87 4.67 9.15
CA ALA A 87 -6.97 6.01 9.71
C ALA A 87 -8.05 6.85 9.00
N ALA A 88 -8.09 6.84 7.66
CA ALA A 88 -9.10 7.54 6.88
C ALA A 88 -10.52 7.06 7.20
N THR A 89 -10.72 5.75 7.27
CA THR A 89 -12.02 5.14 7.60
C THR A 89 -12.47 5.50 9.01
N GLN A 90 -11.56 5.49 9.99
CA GLN A 90 -11.87 5.83 11.37
C GLN A 90 -12.22 7.31 11.57
N MET A 91 -11.64 8.20 10.77
CA MET A 91 -11.93 9.63 10.82
C MET A 91 -13.33 9.97 10.29
N LEU A 92 -13.80 9.25 9.27
CA LEU A 92 -15.10 9.48 8.63
C LEU A 92 -16.26 8.68 9.27
N THR A 93 -15.98 7.82 10.25
CA THR A 93 -17.01 6.91 10.78
C THR A 93 -17.31 7.23 12.23
N PRO A 94 -18.60 7.43 12.61
CA PRO A 94 -19.03 7.57 14.00
C PRO A 94 -18.56 6.39 14.86
N ASN A 95 -18.24 6.65 16.13
CA ASN A 95 -17.66 5.67 17.05
C ASN A 95 -18.43 4.33 17.11
N GLN A 96 -19.77 4.39 17.02
CA GLN A 96 -20.64 3.22 17.11
C GLN A 96 -20.51 2.27 15.91
N LEU A 97 -20.13 2.78 14.74
CA LEU A 97 -20.04 2.02 13.49
C LEU A 97 -18.61 1.69 13.04
N ARG A 98 -17.60 2.23 13.72
CA ARG A 98 -16.17 2.06 13.33
C ARG A 98 -15.76 0.61 13.15
N ALA A 99 -16.14 -0.25 14.08
CA ALA A 99 -15.80 -1.67 14.01
C ALA A 99 -16.45 -2.36 12.80
N GLN A 100 -17.71 -2.06 12.51
CA GLN A 100 -18.44 -2.66 11.40
C GLN A 100 -17.90 -2.19 10.04
N VAL A 101 -17.63 -0.89 9.91
CA VAL A 101 -17.08 -0.31 8.66
C VAL A 101 -15.67 -0.84 8.40
N SER A 102 -14.82 -0.87 9.43
CA SER A 102 -13.47 -1.43 9.32
C SER A 102 -13.48 -2.92 8.95
N ALA A 103 -14.37 -3.71 9.54
CA ALA A 103 -14.50 -5.13 9.21
C ALA A 103 -14.93 -5.35 7.76
N LYS A 104 -15.94 -4.59 7.28
CA LYS A 104 -16.39 -4.64 5.88
C LYS A 104 -15.29 -4.20 4.92
N PHE A 105 -14.58 -3.13 5.24
CA PHE A 105 -13.47 -2.63 4.44
C PHE A 105 -12.36 -3.69 4.31
N LEU A 106 -11.94 -4.29 5.42
CA LEU A 106 -10.92 -5.34 5.41
C LEU A 106 -11.36 -6.59 4.65
N LEU A 107 -12.63 -7.01 4.80
CA LEU A 107 -13.18 -8.15 4.06
C LEU A 107 -13.11 -7.90 2.56
N VAL A 108 -13.65 -6.78 2.08
CA VAL A 108 -13.68 -6.43 0.66
C VAL A 108 -12.27 -6.26 0.10
N SER A 109 -11.39 -5.57 0.84
CA SER A 109 -10.00 -5.36 0.41
C SER A 109 -9.24 -6.68 0.28
N ASN A 110 -9.40 -7.61 1.23
CA ASN A 110 -8.75 -8.92 1.15
C ASN A 110 -9.31 -9.78 0.02
N LEU A 111 -10.63 -9.77 -0.20
CA LEU A 111 -11.24 -10.50 -1.32
C LEU A 111 -10.73 -10.00 -2.68
N ILE A 112 -10.63 -8.68 -2.85
CA ILE A 112 -10.10 -8.07 -4.06
C ILE A 112 -8.60 -8.38 -4.21
N ALA A 113 -7.82 -8.22 -3.14
CA ALA A 113 -6.38 -8.46 -3.18
C ALA A 113 -6.05 -9.92 -3.50
N LEU A 114 -6.69 -10.87 -2.84
CA LEU A 114 -6.47 -12.30 -3.09
C LEU A 114 -7.10 -12.77 -4.41
N GLY A 115 -8.27 -12.28 -4.76
CA GLY A 115 -8.95 -12.68 -6.00
C GLY A 115 -8.29 -12.09 -7.25
N ILE A 116 -8.16 -10.77 -7.29
CA ILE A 116 -7.65 -10.06 -8.48
C ILE A 116 -6.12 -10.04 -8.50
N GLY A 117 -5.48 -9.77 -7.36
CA GLY A 117 -4.03 -9.59 -7.30
C GLY A 117 -3.26 -10.86 -7.69
N THR A 118 -3.57 -11.98 -7.06
CA THR A 118 -2.91 -13.27 -7.35
C THR A 118 -3.24 -13.78 -8.75
N THR A 119 -4.50 -13.63 -9.18
CA THR A 119 -4.93 -14.03 -10.53
C THR A 119 -4.26 -13.19 -11.61
N ALA A 120 -4.09 -11.88 -11.40
CA ALA A 120 -3.41 -11.02 -12.36
C ALA A 120 -1.93 -11.41 -12.53
N VAL A 121 -1.22 -11.70 -11.43
CA VAL A 121 0.16 -12.19 -11.48
C VAL A 121 0.25 -13.51 -12.23
N ALA A 122 -0.62 -14.48 -11.91
CA ALA A 122 -0.64 -15.78 -12.56
C ALA A 122 -0.91 -15.65 -14.06
N LEU A 123 -1.93 -14.87 -14.46
CA LEU A 123 -2.26 -14.66 -15.87
C LEU A 123 -1.13 -14.00 -16.67
N ILE A 124 -0.43 -13.04 -16.10
CA ILE A 124 0.72 -12.39 -16.76
C ILE A 124 1.87 -13.39 -16.89
N THR A 125 2.13 -14.17 -15.85
CA THR A 125 3.21 -15.19 -15.89
C THR A 125 2.92 -16.27 -16.92
N ASP A 126 1.69 -16.82 -16.95
CA ASP A 126 1.33 -17.96 -17.79
C ASP A 126 1.07 -17.57 -19.25
N LYS A 127 0.42 -16.43 -19.51
CA LYS A 127 0.05 -16.02 -20.87
C LYS A 127 1.08 -15.15 -21.55
N TYR A 128 1.75 -14.25 -20.82
CA TYR A 128 2.67 -13.28 -21.42
C TYR A 128 4.11 -13.78 -21.40
N PHE A 129 4.60 -14.23 -20.25
CA PHE A 129 5.97 -14.70 -20.14
C PHE A 129 6.16 -16.18 -20.47
N GLN A 130 5.12 -17.00 -20.28
CA GLN A 130 5.16 -18.46 -20.48
C GLN A 130 6.37 -19.15 -19.81
N ASN A 131 6.88 -18.52 -18.75
CA ASN A 131 8.06 -18.96 -18.02
C ASN A 131 7.93 -18.62 -16.53
N THR A 132 7.92 -19.67 -15.70
CA THR A 132 7.82 -19.53 -14.25
C THR A 132 8.98 -18.77 -13.61
N VAL A 133 10.14 -18.70 -14.26
CA VAL A 133 11.31 -17.92 -13.80
C VAL A 133 11.00 -16.42 -13.84
N MET A 134 10.06 -15.97 -14.67
CA MET A 134 9.69 -14.57 -14.86
C MET A 134 8.59 -14.08 -13.89
N VAL A 135 8.23 -14.86 -12.86
CA VAL A 135 7.25 -14.45 -11.84
C VAL A 135 7.61 -13.12 -11.18
N GLY A 136 8.90 -12.87 -10.92
CA GLY A 136 9.37 -11.59 -10.38
C GLY A 136 8.99 -10.40 -11.27
N ASN A 137 9.14 -10.53 -12.58
CA ASN A 137 8.76 -9.48 -13.54
C ASN A 137 7.23 -9.28 -13.58
N SER A 138 6.45 -10.36 -13.47
CA SER A 138 4.98 -10.26 -13.38
C SER A 138 4.53 -9.51 -12.13
N ILE A 139 5.13 -9.79 -10.98
CA ILE A 139 4.89 -9.07 -9.72
C ILE A 139 5.26 -7.59 -9.87
N SER A 140 6.39 -7.29 -10.48
CA SER A 140 6.86 -5.92 -10.74
C SER A 140 5.85 -5.12 -11.56
N ILE A 141 5.34 -5.69 -12.65
CA ILE A 141 4.35 -5.06 -13.52
C ILE A 141 3.03 -4.81 -12.74
N VAL A 142 2.53 -5.81 -12.04
CA VAL A 142 1.29 -5.70 -11.26
C VAL A 142 1.42 -4.62 -10.18
N ASN A 143 2.54 -4.59 -9.45
CA ASN A 143 2.81 -3.59 -8.43
C ASN A 143 2.94 -2.18 -9.01
N ALA A 144 3.60 -2.03 -10.16
CA ALA A 144 3.72 -0.74 -10.84
C ALA A 144 2.35 -0.22 -11.30
N VAL A 145 1.54 -1.07 -11.93
CA VAL A 145 0.17 -0.71 -12.36
C VAL A 145 -0.71 -0.37 -11.15
N ALA A 146 -0.67 -1.21 -10.10
CA ALA A 146 -1.43 -0.97 -8.88
C ALA A 146 -0.97 0.32 -8.18
N GLY A 147 0.33 0.59 -8.14
CA GLY A 147 0.89 1.83 -7.58
C GLY A 147 0.43 3.09 -8.32
N VAL A 148 0.44 3.06 -9.65
CA VAL A 148 -0.05 4.18 -10.48
C VAL A 148 -1.55 4.39 -10.28
N LEU A 149 -2.35 3.32 -10.37
CA LEU A 149 -3.80 3.38 -10.16
C LEU A 149 -4.14 3.84 -8.74
N GLY A 150 -3.46 3.29 -7.73
CA GLY A 150 -3.64 3.67 -6.33
C GLY A 150 -3.32 5.14 -6.09
N THR A 151 -2.20 5.63 -6.62
CA THR A 151 -1.82 7.06 -6.53
C THR A 151 -2.85 7.96 -7.19
N PHE A 152 -3.32 7.59 -8.39
CA PHE A 152 -4.33 8.37 -9.12
C PHE A 152 -5.69 8.40 -8.41
N LEU A 153 -6.16 7.25 -7.92
CA LEU A 153 -7.42 7.15 -7.17
C LEU A 153 -7.36 7.92 -5.85
N LEU A 154 -6.25 7.81 -5.12
CA LEU A 154 -6.06 8.55 -3.88
C LEU A 154 -5.95 10.07 -4.12
N TYR A 155 -5.30 10.47 -5.21
CA TYR A 155 -5.24 11.89 -5.60
C TYR A 155 -6.63 12.48 -5.88
N LYS A 156 -7.45 11.77 -6.66
CA LYS A 156 -8.84 12.17 -6.89
C LYS A 156 -9.69 12.10 -5.62
N GLY A 157 -9.50 11.06 -4.81
CA GLY A 157 -10.22 10.87 -3.55
C GLY A 157 -9.90 11.94 -2.49
N CYS A 158 -8.72 12.56 -2.57
CA CYS A 158 -8.28 13.60 -1.63
C CYS A 158 -9.22 14.82 -1.59
N GLN A 159 -9.77 15.22 -2.72
CA GLN A 159 -10.72 16.34 -2.80
C GLN A 159 -12.03 16.00 -2.10
N TYR A 160 -12.64 14.87 -2.47
CA TYR A 160 -13.90 14.41 -1.86
C TYR A 160 -13.77 14.15 -0.34
N TYR A 161 -12.61 13.68 0.08
CA TYR A 161 -12.32 13.42 1.48
C TYR A 161 -12.27 14.71 2.31
N ARG A 162 -11.68 15.79 1.77
CA ARG A 162 -11.66 17.10 2.43
C ARG A 162 -13.05 17.67 2.59
N ASP A 163 -13.87 17.59 1.53
CA ASP A 163 -15.23 18.10 1.55
C ASP A 163 -16.07 17.35 2.60
N SER A 164 -15.91 16.02 2.69
CA SER A 164 -16.61 15.20 3.70
C SER A 164 -16.23 15.57 5.14
N ILE A 165 -14.95 15.81 5.41
CA ILE A 165 -14.50 16.22 6.77
C ILE A 165 -14.99 17.63 7.12
N GLN A 166 -15.11 18.54 6.15
CA GLN A 166 -15.63 19.88 6.42
C GLN A 166 -17.12 19.82 6.80
N VAL A 167 -17.92 19.06 6.07
CA VAL A 167 -19.34 18.86 6.36
C VAL A 167 -19.55 18.24 7.76
N GLU A 168 -18.70 17.28 8.15
CA GLU A 168 -18.82 16.65 9.48
C GLU A 168 -18.46 17.63 10.60
N LYS A 169 -17.44 18.47 10.44
CA LYS A 169 -17.08 19.52 11.39
C LYS A 169 -18.18 20.58 11.55
N GLU A 170 -18.81 20.97 10.46
CA GLU A 170 -19.94 21.92 10.48
C GLU A 170 -21.16 21.34 11.20
N ALA A 171 -21.41 20.02 11.02
CA ALA A 171 -22.50 19.32 11.70
C ALA A 171 -22.24 19.12 13.21
N GLU A 172 -20.98 19.08 13.64
CA GLU A 172 -20.59 18.92 15.05
C GLU A 172 -20.63 20.26 15.81
N HIS A 173 -20.61 21.39 15.09
CA HIS A 173 -20.69 22.75 15.66
C HIS A 173 -22.10 23.37 15.58
N ALA A 174 -23.09 22.68 14.97
CA ALA A 174 -24.49 23.08 14.86
C ALA A 174 -25.38 22.39 15.90
#